data_405d2ba65486c3c49c3b59107b84eaf9
#
_entry.id   405d2ba65486c3c49c3b59107b84eaf9
#
_cell.length_a   1.000
_cell.length_b   1.000
_cell.length_c   1.000
_cell.angle_alpha   90.00
_cell.angle_beta   90.00
_cell.angle_gamma   90.00
#
_symmetry.space_group_name_H-M   'P 1'
#
loop_
_entity.id
_entity.type
_entity.pdbx_description
1 polymer ?
#
loop_
_entity_poly.entity_id
_entity_poly.type
_entity_poly.pdbx_seq_one_letter_code
_entity_poly.pdbx_strand_id
1 'polypeptide(L)'
;MGKTVQGRCGYMGKDVMRLYRKLILSVLITGMAAIFAGCGIHTAPEREENHAAQIVNAEFPVTIENYNSEGKKVSTVYQKPPTRIIALWQNSIETLLELGAGEQIIAATGIDDERHLTEENRILFRQLPMTVPRTIGQEKALAMNPDFILGWLFDFTGKANSVGTWDFWHQRNVPVYMTLTNMADFSEKHVIEDELKYISDVGKIVGKNRKADEIIGKIQKDLRIKMEKMKSVRKKQKVLIINSLSKGLYIYTPRTLAGDIVTRLGGDVIGKEVENVGNTEILSFERLMMEKPDVIFIQSAPERDENILQGLYDHPAFRQVPAVLNKRVYTVPFYTIRCPAVRVGDAVDIFYRGLYPEDV
;
A
#
# COMPACT_ATOMS: atom_id res chain seq x y z
N MET A 1 42.38 37.39 -17.47
CA MET A 1 42.00 37.31 -18.90
C MET A 1 40.78 36.43 -18.99
N GLY A 2 39.73 36.94 -19.00
CA GLY A 2 38.41 37.19 -19.34
C GLY A 2 37.99 36.76 -20.73
N LYS A 3 36.86 36.09 -20.86
CA LYS A 3 35.94 36.22 -21.98
C LYS A 3 34.55 35.72 -21.56
N THR A 4 33.70 36.69 -21.30
CA THR A 4 32.24 36.62 -21.21
C THR A 4 31.67 36.33 -22.59
N VAL A 5 30.74 35.39 -22.70
CA VAL A 5 29.88 35.18 -23.86
C VAL A 5 28.45 35.49 -23.46
N GLN A 6 27.95 36.62 -23.90
CA GLN A 6 26.56 37.03 -23.89
C GLN A 6 25.82 36.35 -25.05
N GLY A 7 24.84 35.51 -24.76
CA GLY A 7 23.88 34.98 -25.74
C GLY A 7 22.62 35.87 -25.78
N ARG A 8 22.32 36.46 -26.92
CA ARG A 8 21.17 37.32 -27.20
C ARG A 8 19.87 36.48 -27.23
N CYS A 9 18.91 36.92 -26.44
CA CYS A 9 17.52 36.50 -26.54
C CYS A 9 16.84 37.29 -27.67
N GLY A 10 16.42 36.58 -28.75
CA GLY A 10 15.73 37.21 -29.89
C GLY A 10 14.23 37.42 -29.58
N TYR A 11 13.80 38.65 -29.66
CA TYR A 11 12.42 39.06 -29.63
C TYR A 11 11.68 38.58 -30.89
N MET A 12 10.62 37.78 -30.71
CA MET A 12 9.70 37.41 -31.79
C MET A 12 8.76 38.57 -32.10
N GLY A 13 8.79 39.02 -33.35
CA GLY A 13 8.24 40.29 -33.81
C GLY A 13 6.72 40.38 -33.70
N LYS A 14 6.27 41.63 -33.55
CA LYS A 14 4.88 42.09 -33.43
C LYS A 14 3.96 41.74 -34.64
N ASP A 15 4.51 41.22 -35.71
CA ASP A 15 3.79 40.93 -36.95
C ASP A 15 3.04 39.61 -36.95
N VAL A 16 3.45 38.63 -36.12
CA VAL A 16 2.76 37.32 -35.99
C VAL A 16 1.44 37.46 -35.23
N MET A 17 1.36 38.41 -34.29
CA MET A 17 0.13 38.66 -33.53
C MET A 17 -0.96 39.43 -34.31
N ARG A 18 -0.58 40.15 -35.36
CA ARG A 18 -1.53 40.83 -36.25
C ARG A 18 -2.20 39.91 -37.26
N LEU A 19 -1.55 38.82 -37.63
CA LEU A 19 -2.12 37.83 -38.57
C LEU A 19 -3.19 36.98 -37.88
N TYR A 20 -3.00 36.60 -36.61
CA TYR A 20 -3.97 35.83 -35.84
C TYR A 20 -5.25 36.60 -35.52
N ARG A 21 -5.19 37.92 -35.38
CA ARG A 21 -6.36 38.76 -35.10
C ARG A 21 -7.27 38.98 -36.34
N LYS A 22 -6.75 38.79 -37.54
CA LYS A 22 -7.54 38.90 -38.79
C LYS A 22 -8.22 37.60 -39.20
N LEU A 23 -7.76 36.42 -38.71
CA LEU A 23 -8.36 35.14 -38.98
C LEU A 23 -9.59 34.84 -38.11
N ILE A 24 -9.69 35.42 -36.92
CA ILE A 24 -10.80 35.22 -35.98
C ILE A 24 -12.01 36.08 -36.34
N LEU A 25 -11.86 37.17 -37.11
CA LEU A 25 -12.93 38.08 -37.43
C LEU A 25 -13.69 37.71 -38.74
N SER A 26 -13.19 36.73 -39.51
CA SER A 26 -13.84 36.33 -40.79
C SER A 26 -14.75 35.11 -40.70
N VAL A 27 -14.89 34.46 -39.52
CA VAL A 27 -15.73 33.28 -39.33
C VAL A 27 -17.08 33.62 -38.67
N LEU A 28 -17.32 34.89 -38.29
CA LEU A 28 -18.52 35.32 -37.57
C LEU A 28 -19.59 36.02 -38.40
N ILE A 29 -19.45 36.11 -39.74
CA ILE A 29 -20.41 36.88 -40.62
C ILE A 29 -21.18 36.05 -41.63
N THR A 30 -21.09 34.72 -41.62
CA THR A 30 -21.87 33.89 -42.59
C THR A 30 -22.77 32.86 -41.88
N GLY A 31 -23.73 33.33 -41.10
CA GLY A 31 -24.63 32.43 -40.39
C GLY A 31 -25.99 33.05 -40.01
N MET A 32 -26.54 33.95 -40.85
CA MET A 32 -27.84 34.52 -40.55
C MET A 32 -28.66 34.79 -41.82
N ALA A 33 -29.27 33.75 -42.36
CA ALA A 33 -30.43 33.85 -43.24
C ALA A 33 -30.92 32.44 -43.59
N ALA A 34 -31.94 31.92 -42.93
CA ALA A 34 -33.02 31.08 -43.46
C ALA A 34 -33.94 30.63 -42.31
N ILE A 35 -34.92 31.50 -42.02
CA ILE A 35 -36.14 31.07 -41.30
C ILE A 35 -37.27 31.32 -42.29
N PHE A 36 -37.99 30.28 -42.71
CA PHE A 36 -39.44 30.17 -42.77
C PHE A 36 -39.90 28.93 -43.54
N ALA A 37 -40.87 28.28 -42.95
CA ALA A 37 -41.86 27.36 -43.47
C ALA A 37 -41.58 25.85 -43.47
N GLY A 38 -42.38 25.15 -42.66
CA GLY A 38 -42.59 23.72 -42.72
C GLY A 38 -43.15 23.13 -41.44
N CYS A 39 -44.47 23.28 -41.17
CA CYS A 39 -45.16 22.43 -40.19
C CYS A 39 -45.12 20.98 -40.64
N GLY A 40 -44.36 20.16 -39.92
CA GLY A 40 -44.39 18.72 -40.01
C GLY A 40 -44.19 18.15 -38.62
N ILE A 41 -45.23 17.49 -38.11
CA ILE A 41 -45.20 16.75 -36.86
C ILE A 41 -44.22 15.57 -37.06
N HIS A 42 -43.01 15.70 -36.57
CA HIS A 42 -42.11 14.58 -36.41
C HIS A 42 -41.83 14.42 -34.91
N THR A 43 -42.27 13.28 -34.37
CA THR A 43 -41.84 12.74 -33.11
C THR A 43 -40.30 12.79 -33.05
N ALA A 44 -39.77 13.57 -32.11
CA ALA A 44 -38.34 13.60 -31.81
C ALA A 44 -37.91 12.19 -31.38
N PRO A 45 -36.78 11.67 -31.89
CA PRO A 45 -36.16 10.52 -31.26
C PRO A 45 -35.74 10.92 -29.85
N GLU A 46 -36.17 10.14 -28.88
CA GLU A 46 -35.64 10.20 -27.51
C GLU A 46 -34.13 10.22 -27.61
N ARG A 47 -33.54 11.32 -27.17
CA ARG A 47 -32.12 11.34 -26.81
C ARG A 47 -31.98 10.26 -25.76
N GLU A 48 -31.36 9.15 -26.12
CA GLU A 48 -30.68 8.32 -25.14
C GLU A 48 -29.71 9.24 -24.40
N GLU A 49 -30.15 9.78 -23.27
CA GLU A 49 -29.24 10.27 -22.24
C GLU A 49 -28.41 9.05 -21.87
N ASN A 50 -27.18 9.05 -22.37
CA ASN A 50 -26.14 8.18 -21.90
C ASN A 50 -26.03 8.48 -20.40
N HIS A 51 -26.81 7.77 -19.59
CA HIS A 51 -26.57 7.60 -18.15
C HIS A 51 -25.28 6.80 -18.09
N ALA A 52 -24.15 7.47 -18.31
CA ALA A 52 -22.92 7.10 -17.64
C ALA A 52 -23.32 7.09 -16.17
N ALA A 53 -23.56 5.89 -15.63
CA ALA A 53 -23.92 5.68 -14.25
C ALA A 53 -22.93 6.50 -13.43
N GLN A 54 -23.42 7.60 -12.85
CA GLN A 54 -22.63 8.35 -11.88
C GLN A 54 -22.25 7.33 -10.81
N ILE A 55 -20.98 7.01 -10.77
CA ILE A 55 -20.41 6.10 -9.79
C ILE A 55 -20.62 6.82 -8.46
N VAL A 56 -21.66 6.45 -7.73
CA VAL A 56 -21.92 6.95 -6.38
C VAL A 56 -20.81 6.37 -5.51
N ASN A 57 -19.76 7.13 -5.37
CA ASN A 57 -18.74 6.91 -4.35
C ASN A 57 -19.36 7.14 -2.98
N ALA A 58 -18.74 6.62 -1.90
CA ALA A 58 -19.27 6.61 -0.55
C ALA A 58 -20.10 7.86 -0.22
N GLU A 59 -21.33 7.67 0.28
CA GLU A 59 -22.15 8.75 0.79
C GLU A 59 -21.48 9.30 2.05
N PHE A 60 -21.03 10.54 2.00
CA PHE A 60 -20.52 11.24 3.16
C PHE A 60 -21.68 11.84 3.97
N PRO A 61 -21.55 11.95 5.32
CA PRO A 61 -20.35 11.62 6.11
C PRO A 61 -20.13 10.12 6.32
N VAL A 62 -18.84 9.70 6.40
CA VAL A 62 -18.47 8.34 6.77
C VAL A 62 -17.82 8.33 8.16
N THR A 63 -18.15 7.32 8.97
CA THR A 63 -17.55 7.11 10.30
C THR A 63 -16.62 5.93 10.25
N ILE A 64 -15.37 6.12 10.65
CA ILE A 64 -14.32 5.09 10.67
C ILE A 64 -13.81 4.91 12.10
N GLU A 65 -13.78 3.66 12.55
CA GLU A 65 -13.13 3.30 13.81
C GLU A 65 -11.63 3.06 13.55
N ASN A 66 -10.81 3.76 14.33
CA ASN A 66 -9.36 3.63 14.29
C ASN A 66 -8.79 3.77 15.71
N TYR A 67 -7.58 4.28 15.85
CA TYR A 67 -6.87 4.37 17.12
C TYR A 67 -6.29 5.77 17.33
N ASN A 68 -6.12 6.15 18.60
CA ASN A 68 -5.31 7.31 18.96
C ASN A 68 -3.84 6.92 19.22
N SER A 69 -2.99 7.88 19.57
CA SER A 69 -1.57 7.66 19.84
C SER A 69 -1.27 6.74 21.04
N GLU A 70 -2.25 6.46 21.87
CA GLU A 70 -2.16 5.52 23.00
C GLU A 70 -2.66 4.11 22.61
N GLY A 71 -3.05 3.90 21.34
CA GLY A 71 -3.61 2.64 20.86
C GLY A 71 -5.06 2.39 21.31
N LYS A 72 -5.75 3.41 21.82
CA LYS A 72 -7.17 3.30 22.18
C LYS A 72 -8.04 3.51 20.95
N LYS A 73 -9.11 2.71 20.83
CA LYS A 73 -10.09 2.86 19.75
C LYS A 73 -10.78 4.22 19.82
N VAL A 74 -10.89 4.88 18.68
CA VAL A 74 -11.60 6.15 18.49
C VAL A 74 -12.41 6.09 17.21
N SER A 75 -13.55 6.81 17.20
CA SER A 75 -14.37 6.96 15.99
C SER A 75 -14.12 8.33 15.40
N THR A 76 -13.80 8.38 14.11
CA THR A 76 -13.57 9.62 13.37
C THR A 76 -14.60 9.76 12.27
N VAL A 77 -15.25 10.93 12.21
CA VAL A 77 -16.25 11.27 11.17
C VAL A 77 -15.58 12.09 10.08
N TYR A 78 -15.60 11.58 8.86
CA TYR A 78 -15.14 12.28 7.66
C TYR A 78 -16.35 12.88 6.95
N GLN A 79 -16.40 14.23 6.85
CA GLN A 79 -17.52 14.95 6.25
C GLN A 79 -17.47 14.94 4.72
N LYS A 80 -16.30 14.79 4.14
CA LYS A 80 -16.01 14.74 2.70
C LYS A 80 -14.68 14.02 2.46
N PRO A 81 -14.39 13.58 1.22
CA PRO A 81 -13.06 13.06 0.88
C PRO A 81 -11.97 14.10 1.14
N PRO A 82 -10.83 13.71 1.74
CA PRO A 82 -9.68 14.59 1.88
C PRO A 82 -9.10 14.93 0.50
N THR A 83 -8.48 16.09 0.42
CA THR A 83 -7.84 16.60 -0.82
C THR A 83 -6.35 16.90 -0.65
N ARG A 84 -5.86 16.84 0.59
CA ARG A 84 -4.48 17.18 0.96
C ARG A 84 -3.89 16.13 1.90
N ILE A 85 -3.59 14.96 1.34
CA ILE A 85 -3.15 13.79 2.11
C ILE A 85 -1.62 13.77 2.24
N ILE A 86 -1.13 13.60 3.48
CA ILE A 86 0.24 13.15 3.72
C ILE A 86 0.20 11.63 3.91
N ALA A 87 0.82 10.90 2.99
CA ALA A 87 0.92 9.44 3.03
C ALA A 87 2.30 9.01 3.53
N LEU A 88 2.33 8.25 4.63
CA LEU A 88 3.56 7.76 5.25
C LEU A 88 3.70 6.27 4.96
N TRP A 89 4.88 5.87 4.50
CA TRP A 89 5.26 4.49 4.19
C TRP A 89 4.59 3.89 2.95
N GLN A 90 5.23 2.86 2.44
CA GLN A 90 4.86 2.22 1.18
C GLN A 90 3.42 1.73 1.14
N ASN A 91 2.94 1.07 2.21
CA ASN A 91 1.56 0.56 2.27
C ASN A 91 0.50 1.66 2.08
N SER A 92 0.70 2.81 2.73
CA SER A 92 -0.22 3.95 2.63
C SER A 92 -0.19 4.54 1.21
N ILE A 93 1.00 4.69 0.66
CA ILE A 93 1.22 5.28 -0.66
C ILE A 93 0.65 4.36 -1.75
N GLU A 94 1.03 3.07 -1.78
CA GLU A 94 0.53 2.14 -2.80
C GLU A 94 -0.99 1.95 -2.69
N THR A 95 -1.54 1.92 -1.47
CA THR A 95 -3.01 1.84 -1.31
C THR A 95 -3.72 3.03 -1.93
N LEU A 96 -3.25 4.24 -1.68
CA LEU A 96 -3.86 5.45 -2.27
C LEU A 96 -3.70 5.48 -3.80
N LEU A 97 -2.55 5.06 -4.31
CA LEU A 97 -2.30 5.00 -5.76
C LEU A 97 -3.22 3.98 -6.43
N GLU A 98 -3.33 2.76 -5.90
CA GLU A 98 -4.21 1.71 -6.46
C GLU A 98 -5.69 2.02 -6.33
N LEU A 99 -6.09 2.78 -5.30
CA LEU A 99 -7.44 3.32 -5.18
C LEU A 99 -7.73 4.43 -6.20
N GLY A 100 -6.72 4.95 -6.92
CA GLY A 100 -6.87 6.10 -7.81
C GLY A 100 -7.06 7.41 -7.05
N ALA A 101 -6.45 7.52 -5.88
CA ALA A 101 -6.45 8.72 -5.03
C ALA A 101 -5.11 9.49 -5.08
N GLY A 102 -4.28 9.25 -6.08
CA GLY A 102 -2.96 9.87 -6.22
C GLY A 102 -3.00 11.41 -6.26
N GLU A 103 -4.00 11.99 -6.91
CA GLU A 103 -4.18 13.45 -6.98
C GLU A 103 -4.47 14.11 -5.62
N GLN A 104 -4.92 13.34 -4.63
CA GLN A 104 -5.16 13.80 -3.26
C GLN A 104 -3.87 13.85 -2.43
N ILE A 105 -2.79 13.20 -2.86
CA ILE A 105 -1.52 13.11 -2.15
C ILE A 105 -0.71 14.38 -2.38
N ILE A 106 -0.44 15.14 -1.30
CA ILE A 106 0.44 16.31 -1.35
C ILE A 106 1.89 15.96 -0.97
N ALA A 107 2.08 14.89 -0.19
CA ALA A 107 3.39 14.38 0.17
C ALA A 107 3.34 12.86 0.42
N ALA A 108 4.31 12.15 -0.15
CA ALA A 108 4.56 10.74 0.06
C ALA A 108 5.94 10.56 0.71
N THR A 109 6.00 9.86 1.84
CA THR A 109 7.24 9.76 2.62
C THR A 109 7.51 8.33 3.09
N GLY A 110 8.79 7.98 3.25
CA GLY A 110 9.18 6.68 3.81
C GLY A 110 9.48 5.60 2.76
N ILE A 111 9.56 5.95 1.47
CA ILE A 111 10.07 5.06 0.42
C ILE A 111 11.48 5.51 0.07
N ASP A 112 12.46 4.72 0.43
CA ASP A 112 13.88 4.95 0.15
C ASP A 112 14.33 4.29 -1.16
N ASP A 113 13.61 3.28 -1.63
CA ASP A 113 13.87 2.61 -2.91
C ASP A 113 12.56 2.36 -3.67
N GLU A 114 12.34 3.13 -4.72
CA GLU A 114 11.13 3.00 -5.56
C GLU A 114 11.03 1.67 -6.33
N ARG A 115 12.12 0.87 -6.39
CA ARG A 115 12.10 -0.47 -6.98
C ARG A 115 11.24 -1.46 -6.20
N HIS A 116 10.92 -1.15 -4.93
CA HIS A 116 10.01 -1.93 -4.10
C HIS A 116 8.53 -1.77 -4.51
N LEU A 117 8.21 -0.70 -5.24
CA LEU A 117 6.87 -0.49 -5.79
C LEU A 117 6.61 -1.40 -6.99
N THR A 118 5.32 -1.69 -7.26
CA THR A 118 4.94 -2.27 -8.57
C THR A 118 5.31 -1.29 -9.69
N GLU A 119 5.42 -1.79 -10.92
CA GLU A 119 5.73 -0.93 -12.08
C GLU A 119 4.69 0.19 -12.23
N GLU A 120 3.41 -0.17 -12.12
CA GLU A 120 2.30 0.77 -12.21
C GLU A 120 2.38 1.84 -11.12
N ASN A 121 2.57 1.42 -9.86
CA ASN A 121 2.67 2.34 -8.73
C ASN A 121 3.92 3.21 -8.81
N ARG A 122 5.04 2.71 -9.35
CA ARG A 122 6.26 3.50 -9.56
C ARG A 122 6.06 4.64 -10.54
N ILE A 123 5.33 4.39 -11.64
CA ILE A 123 4.99 5.43 -12.61
C ILE A 123 4.14 6.52 -11.95
N LEU A 124 3.13 6.14 -11.17
CA LEU A 124 2.26 7.08 -10.46
C LEU A 124 3.01 7.82 -9.34
N PHE A 125 3.86 7.12 -8.60
CA PHE A 125 4.67 7.69 -7.52
C PHE A 125 5.58 8.83 -7.99
N ARG A 126 6.20 8.67 -9.17
CA ARG A 126 7.06 9.71 -9.77
C ARG A 126 6.30 10.98 -10.20
N GLN A 127 4.98 10.91 -10.29
CA GLN A 127 4.11 12.06 -10.62
C GLN A 127 3.65 12.82 -9.37
N LEU A 128 3.89 12.28 -8.17
CA LEU A 128 3.49 12.93 -6.92
C LEU A 128 4.23 14.26 -6.72
N PRO A 129 3.55 15.28 -6.17
CA PRO A 129 4.14 16.63 -6.05
C PRO A 129 5.34 16.67 -5.11
N MET A 130 5.41 15.75 -4.13
CA MET A 130 6.52 15.65 -3.21
C MET A 130 6.72 14.20 -2.76
N THR A 131 7.96 13.71 -2.92
CA THR A 131 8.40 12.41 -2.40
C THR A 131 9.63 12.59 -1.50
N VAL A 132 9.66 11.94 -0.34
CA VAL A 132 10.77 12.01 0.62
C VAL A 132 11.13 10.60 1.10
N PRO A 133 12.41 10.20 1.03
CA PRO A 133 12.83 8.84 1.42
C PRO A 133 12.58 8.50 2.90
N ARG A 134 12.51 9.53 3.74
CA ARG A 134 12.29 9.36 5.19
C ARG A 134 11.07 10.13 5.64
N THR A 135 10.53 9.77 6.80
CA THR A 135 9.43 10.52 7.42
C THR A 135 9.80 11.98 7.67
N ILE A 136 8.78 12.83 7.65
CA ILE A 136 8.91 14.26 7.95
C ILE A 136 8.51 14.53 9.40
N GLY A 137 9.13 15.55 9.99
CA GLY A 137 8.76 16.01 11.34
C GLY A 137 7.44 16.80 11.36
N GLN A 138 6.89 16.97 12.57
CA GLN A 138 5.62 17.64 12.82
C GLN A 138 5.53 19.05 12.22
N GLU A 139 6.60 19.87 12.35
CA GLU A 139 6.61 21.25 11.82
C GLU A 139 6.44 21.28 10.30
N LYS A 140 7.16 20.39 9.61
CA LYS A 140 7.09 20.29 8.14
C LYS A 140 5.72 19.77 7.70
N ALA A 141 5.16 18.78 8.40
CA ALA A 141 3.83 18.27 8.14
C ALA A 141 2.77 19.37 8.34
N LEU A 142 2.86 20.15 9.42
CA LEU A 142 1.96 21.26 9.70
C LEU A 142 2.04 22.35 8.63
N ALA A 143 3.24 22.72 8.20
CA ALA A 143 3.45 23.74 7.15
C ALA A 143 2.81 23.34 5.80
N MET A 144 2.60 22.06 5.55
CA MET A 144 1.92 21.57 4.35
C MET A 144 0.40 21.72 4.40
N ASN A 145 -0.18 22.08 5.57
CA ASN A 145 -1.60 22.21 5.76
C ASN A 145 -2.41 21.02 5.22
N PRO A 146 -2.15 19.79 5.73
CA PRO A 146 -2.89 18.60 5.33
C PRO A 146 -4.32 18.62 5.87
N ASP A 147 -5.23 17.92 5.19
CA ASP A 147 -6.58 17.64 5.69
C ASP A 147 -6.77 16.15 6.06
N PHE A 148 -5.72 15.33 5.87
CA PHE A 148 -5.65 13.94 6.31
C PHE A 148 -4.21 13.44 6.36
N ILE A 149 -3.88 12.59 7.35
CA ILE A 149 -2.58 11.93 7.46
C ILE A 149 -2.78 10.43 7.68
N LEU A 150 -2.08 9.64 6.88
CA LEU A 150 -2.15 8.18 6.89
C LEU A 150 -0.77 7.61 7.18
N GLY A 151 -0.62 6.78 8.23
CA GLY A 151 0.67 6.22 8.62
C GLY A 151 0.57 5.11 9.66
N TRP A 152 1.68 4.81 10.30
CA TRP A 152 1.76 3.81 11.35
C TRP A 152 1.69 4.45 12.74
N LEU A 153 1.27 3.71 13.76
CA LEU A 153 1.13 4.26 15.11
C LEU A 153 2.41 4.97 15.60
N PHE A 154 3.59 4.43 15.31
CA PHE A 154 4.84 5.03 15.78
C PHE A 154 5.15 6.40 15.15
N ASP A 155 4.53 6.75 14.01
CA ASP A 155 4.65 8.08 13.40
C ASP A 155 3.92 9.15 14.22
N PHE A 156 2.98 8.74 15.09
CA PHE A 156 2.13 9.62 15.86
C PHE A 156 2.43 9.62 17.37
N THR A 157 3.66 9.30 17.75
CA THR A 157 4.06 9.19 19.16
C THR A 157 4.54 10.49 19.81
N GLY A 158 4.69 11.57 19.03
CA GLY A 158 5.26 12.84 19.52
C GLY A 158 6.77 12.80 19.79
N LYS A 159 7.46 11.70 19.46
CA LYS A 159 8.92 11.59 19.55
C LYS A 159 9.60 12.36 18.42
N ALA A 160 10.90 12.60 18.53
CA ALA A 160 11.69 13.14 17.43
C ALA A 160 11.48 12.30 16.15
N ASN A 161 11.30 12.95 15.03
CA ASN A 161 10.97 12.36 13.73
C ASN A 161 9.55 11.76 13.58
N SER A 162 8.64 12.01 14.53
CA SER A 162 7.22 11.74 14.33
C SER A 162 6.51 12.94 13.70
N VAL A 163 5.38 12.68 13.06
CA VAL A 163 4.55 13.74 12.46
C VAL A 163 3.65 14.46 13.48
N GLY A 164 3.78 14.14 14.75
CA GLY A 164 2.95 14.66 15.84
C GLY A 164 1.96 13.63 16.37
N THR A 165 1.34 13.90 17.52
CA THR A 165 0.37 12.97 18.14
C THR A 165 -1.01 13.07 17.50
N TRP A 166 -1.85 12.06 17.76
CA TRP A 166 -3.27 12.10 17.38
C TRP A 166 -3.97 13.37 17.94
N ASP A 167 -3.75 13.68 19.24
CA ASP A 167 -4.34 14.86 19.89
C ASP A 167 -3.91 16.17 19.22
N PHE A 168 -2.62 16.25 18.83
CA PHE A 168 -2.10 17.43 18.13
C PHE A 168 -2.87 17.71 16.82
N TRP A 169 -3.16 16.69 16.04
CA TRP A 169 -3.87 16.80 14.77
C TRP A 169 -5.39 16.94 14.98
N HIS A 170 -5.94 16.20 15.93
CA HIS A 170 -7.37 16.27 16.28
C HIS A 170 -7.80 17.68 16.70
N GLN A 171 -7.01 18.35 17.56
CA GLN A 171 -7.25 19.74 17.96
C GLN A 171 -7.24 20.74 16.78
N ARG A 172 -6.69 20.34 15.63
CA ARG A 172 -6.62 21.12 14.39
C ARG A 172 -7.65 20.68 13.35
N ASN A 173 -8.56 19.80 13.73
CA ASN A 173 -9.53 19.18 12.83
C ASN A 173 -8.88 18.48 11.62
N VAL A 174 -7.68 17.92 11.80
CA VAL A 174 -7.01 17.08 10.82
C VAL A 174 -7.12 15.63 11.30
N PRO A 175 -7.97 14.80 10.66
CA PRO A 175 -8.05 13.40 10.99
C PRO A 175 -6.78 12.68 10.61
N VAL A 176 -6.44 11.65 11.40
CA VAL A 176 -5.33 10.75 11.12
C VAL A 176 -5.83 9.31 11.14
N TYR A 177 -5.28 8.47 10.28
CA TYR A 177 -5.52 7.03 10.32
C TYR A 177 -4.19 6.32 10.62
N MET A 178 -4.22 5.51 11.69
CA MET A 178 -3.04 4.79 12.16
C MET A 178 -3.25 3.29 11.97
N THR A 179 -2.29 2.62 11.33
CA THR A 179 -2.24 1.16 11.39
C THR A 179 -1.46 0.72 12.63
N LEU A 180 -2.03 -0.22 13.38
CA LEU A 180 -1.39 -0.79 14.58
C LEU A 180 -0.44 -1.93 14.26
N THR A 181 -0.37 -2.32 13.03
CA THR A 181 0.41 -3.47 12.60
C THR A 181 1.86 -3.34 13.08
N ASN A 182 2.40 -4.40 13.61
CA ASN A 182 3.73 -4.48 14.21
C ASN A 182 3.91 -3.81 15.60
N MET A 183 2.84 -3.47 16.29
CA MET A 183 2.93 -2.99 17.67
C MET A 183 2.58 -4.12 18.64
N ALA A 184 3.59 -4.67 19.28
CA ALA A 184 3.50 -5.81 20.20
C ALA A 184 2.45 -5.63 21.31
N ASP A 185 2.26 -4.39 21.74
CA ASP A 185 1.44 -4.08 22.91
C ASP A 185 -0.08 -3.99 22.59
N PHE A 186 -0.46 -4.01 21.32
CA PHE A 186 -1.84 -3.69 20.91
C PHE A 186 -2.54 -4.79 20.11
N SER A 187 -1.82 -5.80 19.62
CA SER A 187 -2.40 -6.80 18.75
C SER A 187 -2.51 -8.17 19.41
N GLU A 188 -3.72 -8.69 19.52
CA GLU A 188 -3.93 -10.07 19.88
C GLU A 188 -3.42 -11.01 18.78
N LYS A 189 -3.76 -10.73 17.54
CA LYS A 189 -3.34 -11.46 16.34
C LYS A 189 -3.49 -10.53 15.13
N HIS A 190 -2.54 -10.57 14.22
CA HIS A 190 -2.65 -9.87 12.94
C HIS A 190 -3.01 -10.87 11.84
N VAL A 191 -4.15 -10.69 11.21
CA VAL A 191 -4.71 -11.56 10.18
C VAL A 191 -4.94 -10.81 8.86
N ILE A 192 -5.14 -11.55 7.79
CA ILE A 192 -5.36 -10.95 6.46
C ILE A 192 -6.58 -10.02 6.43
N GLU A 193 -7.61 -10.28 7.25
CA GLU A 193 -8.79 -9.44 7.35
C GLU A 193 -8.47 -8.02 7.85
N ASP A 194 -7.41 -7.85 8.65
CA ASP A 194 -6.97 -6.53 9.11
C ASP A 194 -6.46 -5.68 7.94
N GLU A 195 -5.73 -6.30 7.00
CA GLU A 195 -5.27 -5.64 5.77
C GLU A 195 -6.45 -5.29 4.84
N LEU A 196 -7.42 -6.21 4.71
CA LEU A 196 -8.62 -5.95 3.91
C LEU A 196 -9.47 -4.84 4.53
N LYS A 197 -9.58 -4.79 5.86
CA LYS A 197 -10.24 -3.69 6.58
C LYS A 197 -9.53 -2.36 6.31
N TYR A 198 -8.21 -2.34 6.37
CA TYR A 198 -7.41 -1.16 6.07
C TYR A 198 -7.72 -0.61 4.66
N ILE A 199 -7.72 -1.48 3.64
CA ILE A 199 -8.04 -1.10 2.25
C ILE A 199 -9.48 -0.53 2.17
N SER A 200 -10.45 -1.19 2.84
CA SER A 200 -11.85 -0.75 2.87
C SER A 200 -12.00 0.62 3.55
N ASP A 201 -11.37 0.80 4.71
CA ASP A 201 -11.46 2.05 5.46
C ASP A 201 -10.85 3.22 4.67
N VAL A 202 -9.63 3.04 4.13
CA VAL A 202 -8.97 4.05 3.30
C VAL A 202 -9.82 4.35 2.06
N GLY A 203 -10.37 3.32 1.41
CA GLY A 203 -11.26 3.48 0.27
C GLY A 203 -12.49 4.35 0.58
N LYS A 204 -13.13 4.13 1.74
CA LYS A 204 -14.25 4.96 2.22
C LYS A 204 -13.81 6.39 2.50
N ILE A 205 -12.70 6.57 3.22
CA ILE A 205 -12.18 7.90 3.57
C ILE A 205 -11.92 8.74 2.31
N VAL A 206 -11.29 8.17 1.29
CA VAL A 206 -10.92 8.91 0.07
C VAL A 206 -12.01 8.90 -1.00
N GLY A 207 -13.20 8.35 -0.71
CA GLY A 207 -14.34 8.30 -1.64
C GLY A 207 -14.13 7.33 -2.80
N LYS A 208 -13.39 6.25 -2.60
CA LYS A 208 -13.06 5.21 -3.60
C LYS A 208 -13.47 3.80 -3.14
N ASN A 209 -14.54 3.71 -2.37
CA ASN A 209 -15.01 2.43 -1.78
C ASN A 209 -15.23 1.33 -2.82
N ARG A 210 -15.82 1.65 -3.99
CA ARG A 210 -15.98 0.64 -5.05
C ARG A 210 -14.65 0.06 -5.54
N LYS A 211 -13.62 0.91 -5.69
CA LYS A 211 -12.30 0.44 -6.08
C LYS A 211 -11.64 -0.40 -4.99
N ALA A 212 -11.86 -0.04 -3.73
CA ALA A 212 -11.45 -0.86 -2.59
C ALA A 212 -12.10 -2.24 -2.61
N ASP A 213 -13.43 -2.31 -2.85
CA ASP A 213 -14.15 -3.58 -2.94
C ASP A 213 -13.66 -4.46 -4.10
N GLU A 214 -13.31 -3.88 -5.25
CA GLU A 214 -12.68 -4.59 -6.37
C GLU A 214 -11.33 -5.22 -5.97
N ILE A 215 -10.46 -4.44 -5.32
CA ILE A 215 -9.14 -4.91 -4.85
C ILE A 215 -9.32 -6.02 -3.81
N ILE A 216 -10.16 -5.80 -2.81
CA ILE A 216 -10.46 -6.78 -1.75
C ILE A 216 -11.01 -8.07 -2.36
N GLY A 217 -11.99 -7.96 -3.27
CA GLY A 217 -12.60 -9.10 -3.95
C GLY A 217 -11.60 -9.94 -4.74
N LYS A 218 -10.63 -9.30 -5.39
CA LYS A 218 -9.54 -9.98 -6.10
C LYS A 218 -8.64 -10.77 -5.13
N ILE A 219 -8.21 -10.14 -4.04
CA ILE A 219 -7.35 -10.78 -3.02
C ILE A 219 -8.08 -11.98 -2.39
N GLN A 220 -9.33 -11.79 -1.99
CA GLN A 220 -10.14 -12.85 -1.38
C GLN A 220 -10.41 -14.02 -2.33
N LYS A 221 -10.67 -13.72 -3.60
CA LYS A 221 -10.90 -14.75 -4.64
C LYS A 221 -9.64 -15.58 -4.84
N ASP A 222 -8.49 -14.93 -4.95
CA ASP A 222 -7.21 -15.60 -5.16
C ASP A 222 -6.84 -16.49 -3.97
N LEU A 223 -6.92 -15.95 -2.75
CA LEU A 223 -6.69 -16.73 -1.52
C LEU A 223 -7.62 -17.95 -1.46
N ARG A 224 -8.91 -17.79 -1.74
CA ARG A 224 -9.90 -18.87 -1.71
C ARG A 224 -9.56 -19.98 -2.71
N ILE A 225 -9.17 -19.63 -3.95
CA ILE A 225 -8.76 -20.61 -4.96
C ILE A 225 -7.57 -21.43 -4.46
N LYS A 226 -6.56 -20.79 -3.88
CA LYS A 226 -5.39 -21.48 -3.31
C LYS A 226 -5.74 -22.38 -2.13
N MET A 227 -6.59 -21.89 -1.22
CA MET A 227 -7.08 -22.69 -0.09
C MET A 227 -7.88 -23.92 -0.53
N GLU A 228 -8.70 -23.83 -1.57
CA GLU A 228 -9.44 -24.99 -2.09
C GLU A 228 -8.50 -26.07 -2.64
N LYS A 229 -7.46 -25.69 -3.37
CA LYS A 229 -6.45 -26.65 -3.84
C LYS A 229 -5.77 -27.39 -2.68
N MET A 230 -5.60 -26.72 -1.52
CA MET A 230 -4.93 -27.31 -0.34
C MET A 230 -5.76 -28.34 0.40
N LYS A 231 -7.06 -28.42 0.18
CA LYS A 231 -7.91 -29.44 0.84
C LYS A 231 -7.48 -30.89 0.53
N SER A 232 -6.80 -31.10 -0.59
CA SER A 232 -6.27 -32.42 -0.99
C SER A 232 -4.92 -32.76 -0.36
N VAL A 233 -4.23 -31.80 0.27
CA VAL A 233 -2.91 -32.02 0.86
C VAL A 233 -3.01 -32.76 2.19
N ARG A 234 -2.53 -34.01 2.23
CA ARG A 234 -2.63 -34.88 3.40
C ARG A 234 -1.64 -34.56 4.52
N LYS A 235 -0.44 -34.10 4.17
CA LYS A 235 0.64 -33.81 5.14
C LYS A 235 0.94 -32.32 5.18
N LYS A 236 0.72 -31.68 6.33
CA LYS A 236 1.14 -30.31 6.55
C LYS A 236 2.66 -30.23 6.62
N GLN A 237 3.22 -29.25 5.93
CA GLN A 237 4.64 -28.96 5.98
C GLN A 237 4.95 -28.07 7.18
N LYS A 238 6.00 -28.40 7.94
CA LYS A 238 6.51 -27.51 8.99
C LYS A 238 7.21 -26.32 8.37
N VAL A 239 6.81 -25.12 8.75
CA VAL A 239 7.25 -23.87 8.15
C VAL A 239 7.90 -22.98 9.20
N LEU A 240 9.12 -22.55 8.93
CA LEU A 240 9.81 -21.51 9.67
C LEU A 240 9.75 -20.22 8.87
N ILE A 241 9.27 -19.13 9.51
CA ILE A 241 9.24 -17.81 8.89
C ILE A 241 10.20 -16.90 9.65
N ILE A 242 11.33 -16.56 9.04
CA ILE A 242 12.41 -15.81 9.67
C ILE A 242 12.22 -14.31 9.40
N ASN A 243 12.21 -13.52 10.47
CA ASN A 243 12.27 -12.07 10.41
C ASN A 243 13.72 -11.57 10.28
N SER A 244 14.63 -12.08 11.11
CA SER A 244 16.02 -11.64 11.14
C SER A 244 16.95 -12.68 11.77
N LEU A 245 18.19 -12.72 11.29
CA LEU A 245 19.29 -13.52 11.85
C LEU A 245 20.39 -12.65 12.51
N SER A 246 20.25 -11.33 12.58
CA SER A 246 21.34 -10.42 12.90
C SER A 246 21.85 -10.51 14.36
N LYS A 247 20.96 -10.79 15.31
CA LYS A 247 21.29 -10.88 16.77
C LYS A 247 20.71 -12.14 17.42
N GLY A 248 20.21 -13.07 16.62
CA GLY A 248 19.51 -14.26 17.02
C GLY A 248 18.54 -14.69 15.93
N LEU A 249 17.90 -15.83 16.10
CA LEU A 249 16.88 -16.30 15.18
C LEU A 249 15.53 -15.71 15.56
N TYR A 250 15.19 -14.54 15.00
CA TYR A 250 13.88 -13.91 15.15
C TYR A 250 12.90 -14.47 14.15
N ILE A 251 11.74 -14.95 14.60
CA ILE A 251 10.74 -15.57 13.75
C ILE A 251 9.40 -14.86 13.79
N TYR A 252 8.61 -15.00 12.73
CA TYR A 252 7.19 -14.70 12.70
C TYR A 252 6.41 -15.93 13.15
N THR A 253 5.52 -15.75 14.12
CA THR A 253 4.69 -16.82 14.70
C THR A 253 3.34 -16.93 13.98
N PRO A 254 2.51 -17.97 14.28
CA PRO A 254 1.14 -18.05 13.75
C PRO A 254 0.22 -16.87 14.09
N ARG A 255 0.62 -16.02 15.02
CA ARG A 255 -0.13 -14.82 15.43
C ARG A 255 0.14 -13.60 14.54
N THR A 256 1.15 -13.68 13.69
CA THR A 256 1.51 -12.62 12.74
C THR A 256 0.78 -12.80 11.41
N LEU A 257 0.70 -11.77 10.60
CA LEU A 257 0.10 -11.82 9.26
C LEU A 257 0.75 -12.92 8.39
N ALA A 258 2.08 -12.99 8.36
CA ALA A 258 2.79 -14.02 7.62
C ALA A 258 2.40 -15.43 8.09
N GLY A 259 2.31 -15.64 9.41
CA GLY A 259 1.87 -16.90 10.01
C GLY A 259 0.41 -17.23 9.73
N ASP A 260 -0.48 -16.24 9.72
CA ASP A 260 -1.89 -16.42 9.37
C ASP A 260 -2.04 -16.89 7.91
N ILE A 261 -1.38 -16.21 6.97
CA ILE A 261 -1.41 -16.58 5.55
C ILE A 261 -0.88 -18.00 5.33
N VAL A 262 0.31 -18.32 5.88
CA VAL A 262 0.90 -19.67 5.74
C VAL A 262 0.00 -20.74 6.35
N THR A 263 -0.63 -20.47 7.52
CA THR A 263 -1.57 -21.40 8.16
C THR A 263 -2.80 -21.66 7.30
N ARG A 264 -3.37 -20.62 6.67
CA ARG A 264 -4.52 -20.75 5.75
C ARG A 264 -4.16 -21.53 4.50
N LEU A 265 -2.91 -21.39 4.03
CA LEU A 265 -2.38 -22.17 2.92
C LEU A 265 -1.94 -23.59 3.32
N GLY A 266 -2.29 -24.05 4.52
CA GLY A 266 -2.07 -25.43 4.97
C GLY A 266 -0.69 -25.71 5.57
N GLY A 267 0.16 -24.69 5.77
CA GLY A 267 1.43 -24.83 6.48
C GLY A 267 1.25 -24.98 8.00
N ASP A 268 2.20 -25.65 8.63
CA ASP A 268 2.32 -25.78 10.09
C ASP A 268 3.44 -24.85 10.58
N VAL A 269 3.07 -23.62 10.96
CA VAL A 269 4.01 -22.57 11.34
C VAL A 269 4.61 -22.85 12.71
N ILE A 270 5.94 -22.81 12.81
CA ILE A 270 6.70 -22.96 14.05
C ILE A 270 6.49 -21.71 14.93
N GLY A 271 6.46 -21.91 16.27
CA GLY A 271 6.25 -20.83 17.24
C GLY A 271 4.82 -20.75 17.80
N LYS A 272 4.05 -21.81 17.74
CA LYS A 272 2.67 -21.88 18.29
C LYS A 272 2.58 -21.71 19.80
N GLU A 273 3.61 -22.08 20.51
CA GLU A 273 3.64 -22.14 21.99
C GLU A 273 4.01 -20.80 22.62
N VAL A 274 4.20 -19.79 21.80
CA VAL A 274 4.66 -18.50 22.26
C VAL A 274 3.48 -17.65 22.61
N GLU A 275 3.37 -17.35 23.89
CA GLU A 275 2.28 -16.53 24.43
C GLU A 275 2.51 -15.03 24.20
N ASN A 276 3.73 -14.62 23.92
CA ASN A 276 4.07 -13.19 23.78
C ASN A 276 3.58 -12.59 22.47
N VAL A 277 2.86 -11.51 22.61
CA VAL A 277 2.16 -10.75 21.56
C VAL A 277 3.12 -9.83 20.79
N GLY A 278 4.37 -10.23 20.63
CA GLY A 278 5.32 -9.50 19.78
C GLY A 278 5.25 -9.96 18.33
N ASN A 279 5.55 -9.05 17.40
CA ASN A 279 5.60 -9.39 15.97
C ASN A 279 6.67 -10.42 15.62
N THR A 280 7.64 -10.60 16.49
CA THR A 280 8.72 -11.55 16.30
C THR A 280 9.13 -12.14 17.63
N GLU A 281 9.48 -13.40 17.60
CA GLU A 281 10.01 -14.10 18.73
C GLU A 281 11.41 -14.60 18.46
N ILE A 282 12.18 -14.85 19.54
CA ILE A 282 13.50 -15.45 19.44
C ILE A 282 13.35 -16.95 19.60
N LEU A 283 13.65 -17.70 18.54
CA LEU A 283 13.76 -19.14 18.57
C LEU A 283 15.20 -19.55 18.87
N SER A 284 15.42 -20.49 19.80
CA SER A 284 16.78 -21.01 20.02
C SER A 284 17.18 -21.94 18.87
N PHE A 285 18.50 -22.06 18.62
CA PHE A 285 19.01 -22.98 17.59
C PHE A 285 18.79 -24.44 17.95
N GLU A 286 18.78 -24.78 19.26
CA GLU A 286 18.41 -26.12 19.73
C GLU A 286 16.97 -26.45 19.35
N ARG A 287 16.04 -25.50 19.55
CA ARG A 287 14.66 -25.65 19.17
C ARG A 287 14.52 -25.81 17.66
N LEU A 288 15.23 -25.01 16.86
CA LEU A 288 15.29 -25.15 15.40
C LEU A 288 15.65 -26.59 14.99
N MET A 289 16.68 -27.17 15.64
CA MET A 289 17.15 -28.53 15.35
C MET A 289 16.11 -29.61 15.74
N MET A 290 15.27 -29.33 16.72
CA MET A 290 14.17 -30.22 17.12
C MET A 290 12.97 -30.10 16.17
N GLU A 291 12.63 -28.89 15.75
CA GLU A 291 11.48 -28.64 14.89
C GLU A 291 11.67 -29.15 13.46
N LYS A 292 12.87 -29.10 12.91
CA LYS A 292 13.22 -29.61 11.58
C LYS A 292 12.26 -29.09 10.47
N PRO A 293 12.20 -27.79 10.19
CA PRO A 293 11.30 -27.24 9.18
C PRO A 293 11.50 -27.87 7.82
N ASP A 294 10.38 -28.14 7.12
CA ASP A 294 10.36 -28.61 5.74
C ASP A 294 10.56 -27.46 4.73
N VAL A 295 10.14 -26.24 5.13
CA VAL A 295 10.22 -25.01 4.32
C VAL A 295 10.66 -23.86 5.22
N ILE A 296 11.52 -23.00 4.69
CA ILE A 296 11.92 -21.74 5.33
C ILE A 296 11.53 -20.57 4.41
N PHE A 297 10.84 -19.58 4.97
CA PHE A 297 10.72 -18.26 4.39
C PHE A 297 11.53 -17.27 5.21
N ILE A 298 12.29 -16.39 4.55
CA ILE A 298 13.09 -15.38 5.25
C ILE A 298 12.77 -13.99 4.70
N GLN A 299 12.43 -13.07 5.62
CA GLN A 299 12.18 -11.68 5.25
C GLN A 299 13.43 -11.06 4.64
N SER A 300 13.26 -10.37 3.53
CA SER A 300 14.33 -9.69 2.82
C SER A 300 13.83 -8.42 2.13
N ALA A 301 14.75 -7.70 1.53
CA ALA A 301 14.50 -6.75 0.45
C ALA A 301 15.19 -7.30 -0.81
N PRO A 302 14.59 -7.18 -2.00
CA PRO A 302 15.08 -7.83 -3.21
C PRO A 302 16.57 -7.63 -3.49
N GLU A 303 17.10 -6.45 -3.20
CA GLU A 303 18.53 -6.11 -3.37
C GLU A 303 19.46 -6.82 -2.38
N ARG A 304 18.92 -7.53 -1.38
CA ARG A 304 19.65 -8.25 -0.33
C ARG A 304 19.41 -9.75 -0.36
N ASP A 305 18.55 -10.24 -1.25
CA ASP A 305 18.11 -11.64 -1.27
C ASP A 305 19.30 -12.62 -1.34
N GLU A 306 20.24 -12.42 -2.25
CA GLU A 306 21.40 -13.27 -2.39
C GLU A 306 22.25 -13.31 -1.12
N ASN A 307 22.54 -12.16 -0.52
CA ASN A 307 23.34 -12.07 0.70
C ASN A 307 22.65 -12.72 1.90
N ILE A 308 21.33 -12.58 2.00
CA ILE A 308 20.55 -13.16 3.10
C ILE A 308 20.47 -14.66 2.96
N LEU A 309 20.23 -15.18 1.75
CA LEU A 309 20.24 -16.61 1.48
C LEU A 309 21.62 -17.23 1.71
N GLN A 310 22.68 -16.61 1.21
CA GLN A 310 24.05 -17.07 1.45
C GLN A 310 24.37 -17.09 2.94
N GLY A 311 24.03 -16.03 3.68
CA GLY A 311 24.22 -15.98 5.13
C GLY A 311 23.48 -17.09 5.88
N LEU A 312 22.29 -17.48 5.42
CA LEU A 312 21.54 -18.59 6.00
C LEU A 312 22.19 -19.94 5.67
N TYR A 313 22.58 -20.17 4.40
CA TYR A 313 23.24 -21.42 3.97
C TYR A 313 24.59 -21.63 4.64
N ASP A 314 25.35 -20.58 4.90
CA ASP A 314 26.66 -20.66 5.54
C ASP A 314 26.57 -20.85 7.07
N HIS A 315 25.40 -20.52 7.66
CA HIS A 315 25.24 -20.56 9.11
C HIS A 315 25.23 -22.01 9.64
N PRO A 316 26.13 -22.37 10.59
CA PRO A 316 26.30 -23.77 11.03
C PRO A 316 25.02 -24.44 11.53
N ALA A 317 24.14 -23.70 12.22
CA ALA A 317 22.92 -24.23 12.79
C ALA A 317 21.90 -24.68 11.72
N PHE A 318 22.01 -24.21 10.48
CA PHE A 318 21.07 -24.55 9.41
C PHE A 318 21.52 -25.72 8.54
N ARG A 319 22.79 -26.15 8.62
CA ARG A 319 23.37 -27.17 7.73
C ARG A 319 22.62 -28.51 7.70
N GLN A 320 21.99 -28.88 8.82
CA GLN A 320 21.25 -30.14 8.96
C GLN A 320 19.73 -29.95 8.90
N VAL A 321 19.25 -28.75 8.63
CA VAL A 321 17.82 -28.45 8.55
C VAL A 321 17.25 -29.00 7.24
N PRO A 322 16.15 -29.79 7.25
CA PRO A 322 15.58 -30.39 6.04
C PRO A 322 15.29 -29.38 4.93
N ALA A 323 14.74 -28.20 5.26
CA ALA A 323 14.48 -27.15 4.30
C ALA A 323 15.74 -26.71 3.54
N VAL A 324 16.89 -26.63 4.23
CA VAL A 324 18.18 -26.24 3.64
C VAL A 324 18.75 -27.36 2.76
N LEU A 325 18.72 -28.60 3.25
CA LEU A 325 19.18 -29.76 2.51
C LEU A 325 18.38 -29.96 1.20
N ASN A 326 17.09 -29.67 1.25
CA ASN A 326 16.18 -29.82 0.11
C ASN A 326 16.03 -28.53 -0.73
N LYS A 327 16.83 -27.49 -0.47
CA LYS A 327 16.79 -26.20 -1.16
C LYS A 327 15.40 -25.52 -1.13
N ARG A 328 14.66 -25.70 -0.04
CA ARG A 328 13.32 -25.11 0.17
C ARG A 328 13.40 -23.89 1.10
N VAL A 329 14.23 -22.95 0.69
CA VAL A 329 14.44 -21.67 1.38
C VAL A 329 14.10 -20.54 0.41
N TYR A 330 13.17 -19.68 0.77
CA TYR A 330 12.63 -18.63 -0.09
C TYR A 330 12.69 -17.29 0.62
N THR A 331 12.99 -16.23 -0.11
CA THR A 331 12.89 -14.86 0.38
C THR A 331 11.47 -14.34 0.28
N VAL A 332 11.09 -13.47 1.21
CA VAL A 332 9.80 -12.77 1.21
C VAL A 332 10.06 -11.27 1.42
N PRO A 333 9.67 -10.43 0.47
CA PRO A 333 9.85 -8.99 0.62
C PRO A 333 9.12 -8.46 1.86
N PHE A 334 9.82 -7.68 2.70
CA PHE A 334 9.29 -7.18 3.98
C PHE A 334 7.99 -6.38 3.80
N TYR A 335 7.85 -5.67 2.69
CA TYR A 335 6.68 -4.84 2.37
C TYR A 335 5.45 -5.67 1.96
N THR A 336 5.56 -6.99 1.85
CA THR A 336 4.42 -7.88 1.59
C THR A 336 3.88 -8.56 2.85
N ILE A 337 4.61 -8.50 3.98
CA ILE A 337 4.27 -9.24 5.21
C ILE A 337 4.22 -8.41 6.48
N ARG A 338 4.64 -7.14 6.43
CA ARG A 338 4.67 -6.28 7.66
C ARG A 338 3.54 -5.27 7.69
N CYS A 339 2.84 -4.88 6.94
CA CYS A 339 1.67 -4.02 6.77
C CYS A 339 1.47 -3.81 5.27
N PRO A 340 1.19 -4.86 4.54
CA PRO A 340 1.24 -4.81 3.09
C PRO A 340 0.06 -4.08 2.47
N ALA A 341 -1.09 -3.99 3.17
CA ALA A 341 -2.33 -3.49 2.60
C ALA A 341 -2.61 -4.14 1.22
N VAL A 342 -2.62 -3.37 0.15
CA VAL A 342 -2.89 -3.88 -1.21
C VAL A 342 -1.89 -4.95 -1.68
N ARG A 343 -0.66 -4.97 -1.12
CA ARG A 343 0.38 -5.96 -1.45
C ARG A 343 0.23 -7.29 -0.70
N VAL A 344 -0.81 -7.47 0.12
CA VAL A 344 -1.02 -8.75 0.84
C VAL A 344 -1.25 -9.92 -0.11
N GLY A 345 -1.81 -9.67 -1.29
CA GLY A 345 -1.94 -10.68 -2.34
C GLY A 345 -0.60 -11.26 -2.81
N ASP A 346 0.45 -10.43 -2.88
CA ASP A 346 1.80 -10.87 -3.25
C ASP A 346 2.36 -11.86 -2.21
N ALA A 347 2.12 -11.59 -0.92
CA ALA A 347 2.53 -12.55 0.12
C ALA A 347 1.81 -13.90 -0.02
N VAL A 348 0.51 -13.89 -0.32
CA VAL A 348 -0.27 -15.11 -0.58
C VAL A 348 0.35 -15.91 -1.72
N ASP A 349 0.74 -15.24 -2.82
CA ASP A 349 1.39 -15.87 -3.97
C ASP A 349 2.77 -16.46 -3.61
N ILE A 350 3.62 -15.68 -2.92
CA ILE A 350 4.96 -16.11 -2.54
C ILE A 350 4.90 -17.33 -1.62
N PHE A 351 4.07 -17.28 -0.59
CA PHE A 351 3.93 -18.40 0.34
C PHE A 351 3.35 -19.64 -0.35
N TYR A 352 2.34 -19.46 -1.22
CA TYR A 352 1.77 -20.58 -1.97
C TYR A 352 2.82 -21.28 -2.84
N ARG A 353 3.58 -20.51 -3.65
CA ARG A 353 4.64 -21.08 -4.52
C ARG A 353 5.73 -21.77 -3.72
N GLY A 354 6.12 -21.23 -2.58
CA GLY A 354 7.14 -21.84 -1.73
C GLY A 354 6.65 -23.12 -1.03
N LEU A 355 5.36 -23.18 -0.66
CA LEU A 355 4.75 -24.38 -0.10
C LEU A 355 4.55 -25.47 -1.18
N TYR A 356 4.14 -25.10 -2.38
CA TYR A 356 3.70 -26.00 -3.45
C TYR A 356 4.39 -25.68 -4.79
N PRO A 357 5.70 -25.85 -4.89
CA PRO A 357 6.45 -25.51 -6.11
C PRO A 357 6.05 -26.34 -7.33
N GLU A 358 5.40 -27.49 -7.12
CA GLU A 358 4.95 -28.39 -8.20
C GLU A 358 3.64 -27.93 -8.86
N ASP A 359 2.93 -26.97 -8.24
CA ASP A 359 1.65 -26.45 -8.72
C ASP A 359 1.79 -25.15 -9.57
N VAL A 360 3.02 -24.71 -9.83
CA VAL A 360 3.34 -23.42 -10.46
C VAL A 360 3.92 -23.60 -11.87
#